data_a37aec86516fe36e8e0140d63512c197
#
_entry.id   a37aec86516fe36e8e0140d63512c197
#
_cell.length_a   1.000
_cell.length_b   1.000
_cell.length_c   1.000
_cell.angle_alpha   90.00
_cell.angle_beta   90.00
_cell.angle_gamma   90.00
#
_symmetry.space_group_name_H-M   'P 1'
#
loop_
_entity.id
_entity.type
_entity.pdbx_description
1 polymer ?
#
loop_
_entity_poly.entity_id
_entity_poly.type
_entity_poly.pdbx_seq_one_letter_code
_entity_poly.pdbx_strand_id
1 'polypeptide(L)'
;MNYAFGFILIYLTGSALATKQPSMTATTLARVVEEGMKKQCKEEEKHSEFAMFFARLWRSQFIAFVGNVIMAFAVALLLVWGAERLWGMNIVAHSWDKLLTDASPIHSKLILHAAIAGVFLFISGIIAGNVSNKQKHNQFAYRIEEHPILKRALGVKRTKKLAAWLDHKRPGILSNFWFGVFMGSTASIGTFFDLDLDIRHITFVSGNIAMGLYGAAFHLVWSMWIWIFVGLVIVGFINFIVSFGLSLWVAFRSRNIPDSEIFALIKAVWRH
;
A
#
# COMPACT_ATOMS: atom_id res chain seq x y z
N MET A 1 14.89 -9.55 -1.62
CA MET A 1 15.62 -8.28 -1.89
C MET A 1 15.07 -7.52 -3.10
N ASN A 2 14.75 -8.16 -4.23
CA ASN A 2 14.23 -7.48 -5.44
C ASN A 2 12.96 -6.64 -5.18
N TYR A 3 12.01 -7.16 -4.39
CA TYR A 3 10.79 -6.42 -4.02
C TYR A 3 11.09 -5.13 -3.25
N ALA A 4 12.02 -5.19 -2.29
CA ALA A 4 12.39 -4.01 -1.49
C ALA A 4 13.01 -2.91 -2.37
N PHE A 5 13.91 -3.30 -3.27
CA PHE A 5 14.51 -2.36 -4.23
C PHE A 5 13.45 -1.76 -5.17
N GLY A 6 12.58 -2.60 -5.74
CA GLY A 6 11.51 -2.16 -6.62
C GLY A 6 10.57 -1.15 -5.96
N PHE A 7 10.13 -1.41 -4.71
CA PHE A 7 9.26 -0.48 -3.99
C PHE A 7 9.95 0.83 -3.61
N ILE A 8 11.24 0.79 -3.26
CA ILE A 8 12.01 2.01 -3.02
C ILE A 8 12.12 2.81 -4.31
N LEU A 9 12.41 2.17 -5.44
CA LEU A 9 12.52 2.84 -6.74
C LEU A 9 11.20 3.51 -7.12
N ILE A 10 10.08 2.79 -7.04
CA ILE A 10 8.73 3.34 -7.28
C ILE A 10 8.47 4.56 -6.40
N TYR A 11 8.85 4.50 -5.12
CA TYR A 11 8.68 5.63 -4.21
C TYR A 11 9.57 6.83 -4.57
N LEU A 12 10.80 6.60 -5.00
CA LEU A 12 11.73 7.67 -5.39
C LEU A 12 11.30 8.39 -6.67
N THR A 13 10.63 7.69 -7.60
CA THR A 13 10.04 8.31 -8.81
C THR A 13 8.82 9.18 -8.52
N GLY A 14 8.39 9.28 -7.26
CA GLY A 14 7.25 10.09 -6.86
C GLY A 14 5.91 9.35 -6.90
N SER A 15 5.91 8.07 -7.29
CA SER A 15 4.72 7.22 -7.27
C SER A 15 4.43 6.76 -5.84
N ALA A 16 3.18 6.84 -5.40
CA ALA A 16 2.75 6.37 -4.09
C ALA A 16 2.04 5.02 -4.23
N LEU A 17 2.39 4.07 -3.37
CA LEU A 17 1.54 2.90 -3.18
C LEU A 17 0.21 3.37 -2.58
N ALA A 18 -0.87 3.27 -3.33
CA ALA A 18 -2.19 3.78 -2.98
C ALA A 18 -2.65 3.35 -1.58
N THR A 19 -2.30 2.14 -1.19
CA THR A 19 -2.74 1.52 0.05
C THR A 19 -1.93 1.91 1.30
N LYS A 20 -0.87 2.72 1.19
CA LYS A 20 -0.10 3.25 2.33
C LYS A 20 -0.64 4.55 2.92
N GLN A 21 -1.25 5.39 2.11
CA GLN A 21 -1.84 6.65 2.58
C GLN A 21 -2.92 6.46 3.66
N PRO A 22 -3.76 5.40 3.64
CA PRO A 22 -4.77 5.18 4.66
C PRO A 22 -4.23 5.11 6.08
N SER A 23 -3.09 4.47 6.30
CA SER A 23 -2.53 4.35 7.65
C SER A 23 -2.07 5.70 8.24
N MET A 24 -1.61 6.63 7.40
CA MET A 24 -1.24 7.99 7.83
C MET A 24 -2.48 8.85 8.08
N THR A 25 -3.54 8.67 7.29
CA THR A 25 -4.80 9.41 7.44
C THR A 25 -5.67 8.89 8.58
N ALA A 26 -5.55 7.62 8.99
CA ALA A 26 -6.24 7.05 10.14
C ALA A 26 -5.98 7.85 11.43
N THR A 27 -4.74 8.29 11.66
CA THR A 27 -4.38 9.14 12.79
C THR A 27 -5.06 10.51 12.73
N THR A 28 -5.22 11.08 11.55
CA THR A 28 -5.91 12.36 11.37
C THR A 28 -7.40 12.22 11.64
N LEU A 29 -8.03 11.15 11.14
CA LEU A 29 -9.43 10.83 11.42
C LEU A 29 -9.69 10.62 12.91
N ALA A 30 -8.83 9.86 13.60
CA ALA A 30 -8.94 9.65 15.04
C ALA A 30 -8.79 10.97 15.82
N ARG A 31 -7.93 11.90 15.35
CA ARG A 31 -7.80 13.22 15.96
C ARG A 31 -9.07 14.07 15.81
N VAL A 32 -9.70 14.06 14.64
CA VAL A 32 -10.97 14.78 14.43
C VAL A 32 -12.05 14.30 15.40
N VAL A 33 -12.16 12.97 15.60
CA VAL A 33 -13.11 12.42 16.55
C VAL A 33 -12.77 12.85 17.99
N GLU A 34 -11.51 12.74 18.39
CA GLU A 34 -11.04 13.15 19.72
C GLU A 34 -11.31 14.63 20.00
N GLU A 35 -11.01 15.51 19.03
CA GLU A 35 -11.26 16.95 19.14
C GLU A 35 -12.76 17.26 19.24
N GLY A 36 -13.59 16.56 18.47
CA GLY A 36 -15.04 16.66 18.55
C GLY A 36 -15.61 16.23 19.91
N MET A 37 -15.04 15.16 20.50
CA MET A 37 -15.40 14.71 21.85
C MET A 37 -15.00 15.74 22.91
N LYS A 38 -13.80 16.32 22.83
CA LYS A 38 -13.31 17.32 23.78
C LYS A 38 -14.09 18.63 23.73
N LYS A 39 -14.56 19.04 22.56
CA LYS A 39 -15.33 20.28 22.35
C LYS A 39 -16.81 20.14 22.69
N GLN A 40 -17.27 18.96 23.11
CA GLN A 40 -18.69 18.65 23.37
C GLN A 40 -19.59 19.02 22.18
N CYS A 41 -19.07 18.90 20.94
CA CYS A 41 -19.86 19.10 19.74
C CYS A 41 -21.05 18.14 19.71
N LYS A 42 -22.15 18.57 19.09
CA LYS A 42 -23.29 17.66 18.87
C LYS A 42 -22.83 16.41 18.14
N GLU A 43 -23.32 15.24 18.55
CA GLU A 43 -22.91 13.96 17.95
C GLU A 43 -23.08 13.93 16.42
N GLU A 44 -24.16 14.53 15.92
CA GLU A 44 -24.43 14.62 14.49
C GLU A 44 -23.36 15.41 13.72
N GLU A 45 -22.86 16.50 14.31
CA GLU A 45 -21.84 17.36 13.68
C GLU A 45 -20.48 16.65 13.62
N LYS A 46 -20.08 15.99 14.72
CA LYS A 46 -18.86 15.18 14.81
C LYS A 46 -18.88 14.01 13.83
N HIS A 47 -20.00 13.29 13.74
CA HIS A 47 -20.17 12.15 12.85
C HIS A 47 -20.19 12.59 11.37
N SER A 48 -20.81 13.72 11.07
CA SER A 48 -20.82 14.30 9.72
C SER A 48 -19.41 14.70 9.25
N GLU A 49 -18.62 15.33 10.13
CA GLU A 49 -17.24 15.72 9.82
C GLU A 49 -16.37 14.49 9.54
N PHE A 50 -16.48 13.44 10.37
CA PHE A 50 -15.79 12.17 10.15
C PHE A 50 -16.19 11.54 8.81
N ALA A 51 -17.49 11.48 8.51
CA ALA A 51 -18.00 10.88 7.28
C ALA A 51 -17.49 11.64 6.03
N MET A 52 -17.44 12.97 6.07
CA MET A 52 -16.86 13.78 4.99
C MET A 52 -15.37 13.49 4.77
N PHE A 53 -14.57 13.40 5.84
CA PHE A 53 -13.16 13.05 5.74
C PHE A 53 -12.96 11.63 5.19
N PHE A 54 -13.78 10.69 5.66
CA PHE A 54 -13.75 9.31 5.17
C PHE A 54 -14.10 9.24 3.68
N ALA A 55 -15.14 9.95 3.23
CA ALA A 55 -15.54 10.00 1.82
C ALA A 55 -14.43 10.57 0.91
N ARG A 56 -13.75 11.64 1.37
CA ARG A 56 -12.59 12.21 0.65
C ARG A 56 -11.44 11.23 0.58
N LEU A 57 -11.15 10.51 1.68
CA LEU A 57 -10.14 9.47 1.73
C LEU A 57 -10.49 8.34 0.74
N TRP A 58 -11.73 7.84 0.80
CA TRP A 58 -12.20 6.76 -0.08
C TRP A 58 -12.04 7.13 -1.56
N ARG A 59 -12.47 8.33 -1.94
CA ARG A 59 -12.30 8.84 -3.32
C ARG A 59 -10.82 8.90 -3.73
N SER A 60 -9.98 9.42 -2.87
CA SER A 60 -8.53 9.47 -3.11
C SER A 60 -7.93 8.09 -3.29
N GLN A 61 -8.32 7.13 -2.45
CA GLN A 61 -7.85 5.75 -2.53
C GLN A 61 -8.35 5.04 -3.79
N PHE A 62 -9.59 5.28 -4.19
CA PHE A 62 -10.14 4.72 -5.41
C PHE A 62 -9.40 5.20 -6.66
N ILE A 63 -9.11 6.50 -6.75
CA ILE A 63 -8.33 7.06 -7.87
C ILE A 63 -6.92 6.46 -7.91
N ALA A 64 -6.27 6.39 -6.75
CA ALA A 64 -4.93 5.81 -6.64
C ALA A 64 -4.93 4.29 -6.93
N PHE A 65 -5.98 3.56 -6.54
CA PHE A 65 -6.20 2.17 -6.89
C PHE A 65 -6.28 1.99 -8.41
N VAL A 66 -7.15 2.73 -9.08
CA VAL A 66 -7.31 2.67 -10.54
C VAL A 66 -6.00 3.02 -11.26
N GLY A 67 -5.32 4.07 -10.81
CA GLY A 67 -4.02 4.47 -11.37
C GLY A 67 -2.96 3.37 -11.23
N ASN A 68 -2.85 2.75 -10.06
CA ASN A 68 -1.89 1.66 -9.82
C ASN A 68 -2.20 0.42 -10.67
N VAL A 69 -3.49 0.07 -10.81
CA VAL A 69 -3.93 -1.07 -11.64
C VAL A 69 -3.56 -0.82 -13.10
N ILE A 70 -3.95 0.32 -13.66
CA ILE A 70 -3.70 0.66 -15.06
C ILE A 70 -2.19 0.71 -15.35
N MET A 71 -1.42 1.40 -14.49
CA MET A 71 0.03 1.53 -14.70
C MET A 71 0.76 0.20 -14.56
N ALA A 72 0.44 -0.61 -13.55
CA ALA A 72 1.05 -1.93 -13.35
C ALA A 72 0.73 -2.87 -14.51
N PHE A 73 -0.52 -2.85 -14.98
CA PHE A 73 -0.96 -3.63 -16.14
C PHE A 73 -0.18 -3.25 -17.40
N ALA A 74 -0.18 -1.95 -17.74
CA ALA A 74 0.46 -1.45 -18.94
C ALA A 74 1.97 -1.71 -18.94
N VAL A 75 2.65 -1.43 -17.82
CA VAL A 75 4.10 -1.65 -17.70
C VAL A 75 4.43 -3.14 -17.78
N ALA A 76 3.71 -4.01 -17.11
CA ALA A 76 3.92 -5.45 -17.17
C ALA A 76 3.72 -5.99 -18.60
N LEU A 77 2.67 -5.54 -19.28
CA LEU A 77 2.39 -5.92 -20.66
C LEU A 77 3.53 -5.49 -21.60
N LEU A 78 3.99 -4.24 -21.48
CA LEU A 78 5.10 -3.72 -22.27
C LEU A 78 6.41 -4.48 -22.00
N LEU A 79 6.68 -4.83 -20.75
CA LEU A 79 7.89 -5.58 -20.39
C LEU A 79 7.88 -6.99 -20.98
N VAL A 80 6.76 -7.72 -20.90
CA VAL A 80 6.65 -9.07 -21.47
C VAL A 80 6.72 -9.03 -22.98
N TRP A 81 6.00 -8.11 -23.62
CA TRP A 81 6.06 -7.89 -25.07
C TRP A 81 7.48 -7.52 -25.53
N GLY A 82 8.15 -6.60 -24.81
CA GLY A 82 9.53 -6.21 -25.12
C GLY A 82 10.52 -7.35 -24.94
N ALA A 83 10.36 -8.15 -23.89
CA ALA A 83 11.17 -9.33 -23.64
C ALA A 83 11.06 -10.35 -24.79
N GLU A 84 9.84 -10.63 -25.24
CA GLU A 84 9.63 -11.53 -26.38
C GLU A 84 10.27 -11.00 -27.67
N ARG A 85 10.16 -9.69 -27.91
CA ARG A 85 10.80 -9.06 -29.07
C ARG A 85 12.31 -9.08 -29.03
N LEU A 86 12.93 -8.94 -27.85
CA LEU A 86 14.37 -8.91 -27.67
C LEU A 86 14.99 -10.30 -27.62
N TRP A 87 14.35 -11.26 -26.96
CA TRP A 87 14.90 -12.61 -26.76
C TRP A 87 14.24 -13.70 -27.61
N GLY A 88 13.18 -13.37 -28.36
CA GLY A 88 12.48 -14.34 -29.21
C GLY A 88 11.72 -15.42 -28.44
N MET A 89 11.53 -15.23 -27.13
CA MET A 89 10.87 -16.23 -26.27
C MET A 89 9.75 -15.58 -25.46
N ASN A 90 8.59 -16.22 -25.45
CA ASN A 90 7.52 -15.84 -24.52
C ASN A 90 7.85 -16.36 -23.11
N ILE A 91 8.36 -15.48 -22.26
CA ILE A 91 8.82 -15.83 -20.89
C ILE A 91 7.70 -16.27 -19.97
N VAL A 92 6.44 -16.06 -20.33
CA VAL A 92 5.26 -16.44 -19.52
C VAL A 92 4.46 -17.60 -20.11
N ALA A 93 4.93 -18.20 -21.23
CA ALA A 93 4.22 -19.28 -21.92
C ALA A 93 3.88 -20.49 -21.04
N HIS A 94 4.71 -20.81 -20.06
CA HIS A 94 4.51 -21.94 -19.15
C HIS A 94 3.86 -21.58 -17.81
N SER A 95 3.65 -20.29 -17.52
CA SER A 95 3.13 -19.84 -16.22
C SER A 95 1.85 -19.03 -16.30
N TRP A 96 1.35 -18.73 -17.48
CA TRP A 96 0.20 -17.85 -17.67
C TRP A 96 -1.08 -18.36 -16.97
N ASP A 97 -1.34 -19.67 -17.02
CA ASP A 97 -2.52 -20.27 -16.40
C ASP A 97 -2.48 -20.09 -14.89
N LYS A 98 -1.34 -20.34 -14.26
CA LYS A 98 -1.16 -20.10 -12.82
C LYS A 98 -1.35 -18.63 -12.47
N LEU A 99 -0.79 -17.71 -13.25
CA LEU A 99 -0.92 -16.27 -12.99
C LEU A 99 -2.38 -15.80 -13.01
N LEU A 100 -3.19 -16.35 -13.91
CA LEU A 100 -4.61 -16.03 -14.02
C LEU A 100 -5.45 -16.75 -12.97
N THR A 101 -5.18 -18.02 -12.70
CA THR A 101 -5.85 -18.81 -11.66
C THR A 101 -5.63 -18.19 -10.27
N ASP A 102 -4.42 -17.74 -10.01
CA ASP A 102 -4.04 -17.06 -8.77
C ASP A 102 -4.77 -15.72 -8.57
N ALA A 103 -5.26 -15.09 -9.63
CA ALA A 103 -6.07 -13.90 -9.56
C ALA A 103 -7.57 -14.18 -9.36
N SER A 104 -8.00 -15.44 -9.41
CA SER A 104 -9.39 -15.84 -9.24
C SER A 104 -9.74 -16.11 -7.77
N PRO A 105 -10.82 -15.54 -7.22
CA PRO A 105 -11.21 -15.77 -5.83
C PRO A 105 -11.80 -17.16 -5.57
N ILE A 106 -12.21 -17.88 -6.62
CA ILE A 106 -12.79 -19.23 -6.52
C ILE A 106 -11.69 -20.29 -6.55
N HIS A 107 -10.65 -20.07 -7.35
CA HIS A 107 -9.63 -21.07 -7.62
C HIS A 107 -8.36 -20.90 -6.77
N SER A 108 -8.31 -19.84 -5.93
CA SER A 108 -7.17 -19.57 -5.07
C SER A 108 -7.56 -19.03 -3.70
N LYS A 109 -6.62 -19.06 -2.74
CA LYS A 109 -6.79 -18.44 -1.42
C LYS A 109 -6.61 -16.91 -1.48
N LEU A 110 -7.11 -16.28 -2.53
CA LEU A 110 -6.93 -14.85 -2.84
C LEU A 110 -7.23 -13.93 -1.68
N ILE A 111 -8.37 -14.14 -0.99
CA ILE A 111 -8.83 -13.30 0.12
C ILE A 111 -7.83 -13.35 1.28
N LEU A 112 -7.37 -14.54 1.67
CA LEU A 112 -6.39 -14.73 2.73
C LEU A 112 -5.07 -14.04 2.39
N HIS A 113 -4.56 -14.28 1.18
CA HIS A 113 -3.30 -13.70 0.72
C HIS A 113 -3.39 -12.18 0.57
N ALA A 114 -4.54 -11.63 0.17
CA ALA A 114 -4.81 -10.20 0.14
C ALA A 114 -4.87 -9.60 1.56
N ALA A 115 -5.44 -10.32 2.53
CA ALA A 115 -5.48 -9.88 3.91
C ALA A 115 -4.07 -9.82 4.53
N ILE A 116 -3.21 -10.79 4.27
CA ILE A 116 -1.80 -10.78 4.69
C ILE A 116 -1.08 -9.54 4.11
N ALA A 117 -1.29 -9.24 2.83
CA ALA A 117 -0.76 -8.02 2.22
C ALA A 117 -1.26 -6.76 2.94
N GLY A 118 -2.56 -6.73 3.32
CA GLY A 118 -3.16 -5.64 4.10
C GLY A 118 -2.49 -5.44 5.47
N VAL A 119 -2.18 -6.52 6.17
CA VAL A 119 -1.43 -6.48 7.44
C VAL A 119 -0.04 -5.89 7.23
N PHE A 120 0.68 -6.29 6.19
CA PHE A 120 2.02 -5.75 5.91
C PHE A 120 2.00 -4.27 5.50
N LEU A 121 0.96 -3.85 4.78
CA LEU A 121 0.73 -2.43 4.50
C LEU A 121 0.53 -1.63 5.79
N PHE A 122 -0.26 -2.15 6.72
CA PHE A 122 -0.46 -1.56 8.05
C PHE A 122 0.87 -1.45 8.82
N ILE A 123 1.64 -2.54 8.94
CA ILE A 123 2.93 -2.53 9.63
C ILE A 123 3.90 -1.53 8.97
N SER A 124 3.92 -1.49 7.64
CA SER A 124 4.73 -0.52 6.89
C SER A 124 4.34 0.93 7.18
N GLY A 125 3.04 1.19 7.39
CA GLY A 125 2.53 2.50 7.82
C GLY A 125 3.01 2.88 9.23
N ILE A 126 2.98 1.93 10.17
CA ILE A 126 3.53 2.14 11.53
C ILE A 126 5.03 2.45 11.48
N ILE A 127 5.79 1.71 10.66
CA ILE A 127 7.23 1.97 10.47
C ILE A 127 7.45 3.40 9.96
N ALA A 128 6.70 3.83 8.95
CA ALA A 128 6.80 5.20 8.42
C ALA A 128 6.53 6.25 9.51
N GLY A 129 5.46 6.07 10.28
CA GLY A 129 5.09 6.96 11.41
C GLY A 129 6.16 7.00 12.49
N ASN A 130 6.67 5.85 12.91
CA ASN A 130 7.72 5.76 13.92
C ASN A 130 9.03 6.44 13.47
N VAL A 131 9.44 6.20 12.21
CA VAL A 131 10.62 6.87 11.63
C VAL A 131 10.41 8.37 11.59
N SER A 132 9.26 8.85 11.14
CA SER A 132 8.94 10.29 11.09
C SER A 132 8.99 10.93 12.48
N ASN A 133 8.39 10.26 13.49
CA ASN A 133 8.42 10.76 14.87
C ASN A 133 9.84 10.80 15.46
N LYS A 134 10.63 9.74 15.26
CA LYS A 134 12.03 9.71 15.69
C LYS A 134 12.88 10.77 15.00
N GLN A 135 12.63 11.06 13.72
CA GLN A 135 13.35 12.12 13.01
C GLN A 135 13.10 13.50 13.63
N LYS A 136 11.84 13.81 13.94
CA LYS A 136 11.45 15.06 14.59
C LYS A 136 12.07 15.16 15.99
N HIS A 137 11.92 14.11 16.80
CA HIS A 137 12.44 14.07 18.17
C HIS A 137 13.96 14.22 18.21
N ASN A 138 14.68 13.55 17.32
CA ASN A 138 16.13 13.56 17.27
C ASN A 138 16.72 14.72 16.43
N GLN A 139 15.89 15.64 15.95
CA GLN A 139 16.30 16.75 15.09
C GLN A 139 17.17 16.29 13.92
N PHE A 140 16.77 15.20 13.25
CA PHE A 140 17.58 14.48 12.25
C PHE A 140 18.08 15.40 11.14
N ALA A 141 17.22 16.25 10.59
CA ALA A 141 17.59 17.19 9.53
C ALA A 141 18.68 18.15 9.98
N TYR A 142 18.57 18.73 11.18
CA TYR A 142 19.56 19.63 11.77
C TYR A 142 20.90 18.93 11.96
N ARG A 143 20.92 17.69 12.47
CA ARG A 143 22.15 16.92 12.66
C ARG A 143 22.88 16.63 11.36
N ILE A 144 22.18 16.44 10.26
CA ILE A 144 22.79 16.28 8.92
C ILE A 144 23.26 17.63 8.41
N GLU A 145 22.43 18.67 8.53
CA GLU A 145 22.79 20.02 8.09
C GLU A 145 24.06 20.52 8.78
N GLU A 146 24.23 20.24 10.08
CA GLU A 146 25.38 20.66 10.87
C GLU A 146 26.58 19.69 10.84
N HIS A 147 26.46 18.57 10.09
CA HIS A 147 27.51 17.56 10.07
C HIS A 147 28.81 18.07 9.41
N PRO A 148 29.94 18.16 10.12
CA PRO A 148 31.16 18.86 9.66
C PRO A 148 31.75 18.19 8.41
N ILE A 149 31.77 16.88 8.33
CA ILE A 149 32.32 16.16 7.17
C ILE A 149 31.45 16.41 5.93
N LEU A 150 30.12 16.38 6.07
CA LEU A 150 29.20 16.62 4.95
C LEU A 150 29.30 18.06 4.45
N LYS A 151 29.41 19.04 5.36
CA LYS A 151 29.64 20.44 4.99
C LYS A 151 30.97 20.64 4.25
N ARG A 152 32.03 19.96 4.67
CA ARG A 152 33.33 20.02 4.01
C ARG A 152 33.34 19.37 2.63
N ALA A 153 32.67 18.22 2.50
CA ALA A 153 32.63 17.44 1.24
C ALA A 153 31.67 18.02 0.18
N LEU A 154 30.48 18.46 0.58
CA LEU A 154 29.40 18.88 -0.32
C LEU A 154 29.18 20.41 -0.35
N GLY A 155 29.72 21.12 0.63
CA GLY A 155 29.42 22.52 0.87
C GLY A 155 28.08 22.75 1.57
N VAL A 156 27.94 23.90 2.25
CA VAL A 156 26.78 24.24 3.11
C VAL A 156 25.45 24.12 2.38
N LYS A 157 25.33 24.71 1.17
CA LYS A 157 24.06 24.71 0.42
C LYS A 157 23.59 23.31 0.02
N ARG A 158 24.50 22.44 -0.41
CA ARG A 158 24.16 21.06 -0.83
C ARG A 158 23.84 20.20 0.38
N THR A 159 24.55 20.35 1.50
CA THR A 159 24.28 19.64 2.75
C THR A 159 22.88 19.97 3.26
N LYS A 160 22.47 21.23 3.22
CA LYS A 160 21.11 21.66 3.60
C LYS A 160 20.03 21.03 2.70
N LYS A 161 20.24 20.99 1.38
CA LYS A 161 19.32 20.32 0.44
C LYS A 161 19.24 18.81 0.71
N LEU A 162 20.38 18.17 0.97
CA LEU A 162 20.45 16.75 1.31
C LEU A 162 19.72 16.46 2.62
N ALA A 163 19.90 17.27 3.65
CA ALA A 163 19.21 17.13 4.93
C ALA A 163 17.69 17.20 4.76
N ALA A 164 17.19 18.21 4.05
CA ALA A 164 15.76 18.37 3.77
C ALA A 164 15.21 17.21 2.93
N TRP A 165 15.94 16.73 1.91
CA TRP A 165 15.55 15.60 1.08
C TRP A 165 15.47 14.30 1.89
N LEU A 166 16.48 14.02 2.72
CA LEU A 166 16.52 12.85 3.59
C LEU A 166 15.40 12.89 4.63
N ASP A 167 15.16 14.06 5.25
CA ASP A 167 14.08 14.21 6.22
C ASP A 167 12.71 13.91 5.61
N HIS A 168 12.47 14.36 4.39
CA HIS A 168 11.24 14.10 3.66
C HIS A 168 11.11 12.65 3.16
N LYS A 169 12.20 12.09 2.60
CA LYS A 169 12.12 10.78 1.90
C LYS A 169 12.37 9.56 2.80
N ARG A 170 13.13 9.69 3.87
CA ARG A 170 13.53 8.57 4.72
C ARG A 170 12.37 7.74 5.29
N PRO A 171 11.27 8.31 5.81
CA PRO A 171 10.15 7.50 6.32
C PRO A 171 9.56 6.59 5.24
N GLY A 172 9.39 7.13 4.04
CA GLY A 172 8.88 6.38 2.90
C GLY A 172 9.87 5.32 2.40
N ILE A 173 11.16 5.63 2.32
CA ILE A 173 12.20 4.66 1.92
C ILE A 173 12.21 3.46 2.87
N LEU A 174 12.27 3.68 4.19
CA LEU A 174 12.31 2.60 5.18
C LEU A 174 11.01 1.79 5.20
N SER A 175 9.88 2.45 5.09
CA SER A 175 8.59 1.79 4.99
C SER A 175 8.48 0.89 3.74
N ASN A 176 8.93 1.37 2.58
CA ASN A 176 8.93 0.60 1.35
C ASN A 176 9.94 -0.55 1.37
N PHE A 177 11.11 -0.33 1.98
CA PHE A 177 12.09 -1.38 2.20
C PHE A 177 11.48 -2.55 3.00
N TRP A 178 10.92 -2.27 4.18
CA TRP A 178 10.32 -3.31 5.02
C TRP A 178 9.12 -3.97 4.38
N PHE A 179 8.28 -3.20 3.68
CA PHE A 179 7.18 -3.78 2.93
C PHE A 179 7.68 -4.79 1.89
N GLY A 180 8.72 -4.44 1.13
CA GLY A 180 9.32 -5.34 0.16
C GLY A 180 10.00 -6.57 0.79
N VAL A 181 10.59 -6.42 2.00
CA VAL A 181 11.12 -7.54 2.76
C VAL A 181 9.99 -8.49 3.18
N PHE A 182 8.90 -7.98 3.74
CA PHE A 182 7.74 -8.81 4.12
C PHE A 182 7.16 -9.53 2.91
N MET A 183 6.98 -8.83 1.80
CA MET A 183 6.47 -9.42 0.56
C MET A 183 7.38 -10.54 0.05
N GLY A 184 8.69 -10.32 0.05
CA GLY A 184 9.65 -11.29 -0.49
C GLY A 184 9.94 -12.48 0.44
N SER A 185 9.81 -12.30 1.75
CA SER A 185 10.07 -13.36 2.73
C SER A 185 8.89 -14.33 2.89
N THR A 186 7.66 -13.88 2.68
CA THR A 186 6.46 -14.71 2.92
C THR A 186 6.42 -15.94 2.04
N ALA A 187 6.71 -15.81 0.75
CA ALA A 187 6.76 -16.96 -0.16
C ALA A 187 7.85 -17.95 0.26
N SER A 188 9.03 -17.46 0.68
CA SER A 188 10.12 -18.32 1.16
C SER A 188 9.76 -19.03 2.47
N ILE A 189 9.09 -18.34 3.39
CA ILE A 189 8.57 -18.91 4.64
C ILE A 189 7.52 -19.98 4.33
N GLY A 190 6.60 -19.67 3.42
CA GLY A 190 5.59 -20.63 2.95
C GLY A 190 6.23 -21.92 2.44
N THR A 191 7.21 -21.80 1.55
CA THR A 191 7.91 -22.96 0.99
C THR A 191 8.70 -23.73 2.05
N PHE A 192 9.36 -23.04 2.99
CA PHE A 192 10.16 -23.71 4.03
C PHE A 192 9.32 -24.52 5.01
N PHE A 193 8.12 -24.02 5.37
CA PHE A 193 7.22 -24.69 6.31
C PHE A 193 6.09 -25.49 5.64
N ASP A 194 6.16 -25.70 4.33
CA ASP A 194 5.10 -26.35 3.53
C ASP A 194 3.70 -25.70 3.76
N LEU A 195 3.71 -24.38 3.90
CA LEU A 195 2.51 -23.59 4.05
C LEU A 195 2.19 -22.94 2.70
N ASP A 196 0.93 -23.03 2.28
CA ASP A 196 0.46 -22.33 1.09
C ASP A 196 0.29 -20.84 1.41
N LEU A 197 1.42 -20.17 1.68
CA LEU A 197 1.48 -18.75 1.98
C LEU A 197 1.99 -17.97 0.78
N ASP A 198 1.17 -17.04 0.33
CA ASP A 198 1.53 -16.08 -0.71
C ASP A 198 0.99 -14.70 -0.33
N ILE A 199 1.31 -13.69 -1.11
CA ILE A 199 0.84 -12.32 -0.88
C ILE A 199 0.23 -11.77 -2.16
N ARG A 200 -1.01 -11.30 -2.04
CA ARG A 200 -1.72 -10.67 -3.15
C ARG A 200 -1.88 -9.17 -2.89
N HIS A 201 -0.92 -8.41 -3.40
CA HIS A 201 -1.01 -6.95 -3.42
C HIS A 201 -1.53 -6.49 -4.78
N ILE A 202 -2.43 -5.53 -4.80
CA ILE A 202 -3.17 -5.10 -5.99
C ILE A 202 -2.29 -4.79 -7.22
N THR A 203 -1.16 -4.13 -7.01
CA THR A 203 -0.22 -3.79 -8.09
C THR A 203 0.39 -5.04 -8.74
N PHE A 204 0.76 -6.05 -7.92
CA PHE A 204 1.31 -7.29 -8.43
C PHE A 204 0.24 -8.14 -9.12
N VAL A 205 -0.94 -8.24 -8.53
CA VAL A 205 -2.07 -8.98 -9.14
C VAL A 205 -2.39 -8.39 -10.51
N SER A 206 -2.44 -7.07 -10.63
CA SER A 206 -2.66 -6.40 -11.93
C SER A 206 -1.55 -6.71 -12.94
N GLY A 207 -0.28 -6.66 -12.53
CA GLY A 207 0.86 -7.04 -13.38
C GLY A 207 0.82 -8.51 -13.78
N ASN A 208 0.50 -9.42 -12.84
CA ASN A 208 0.37 -10.86 -13.10
C ASN A 208 -0.76 -11.15 -14.09
N ILE A 209 -1.89 -10.44 -13.96
CA ILE A 209 -3.00 -10.54 -14.92
C ILE A 209 -2.53 -10.12 -16.32
N ALA A 210 -1.82 -9.01 -16.45
CA ALA A 210 -1.30 -8.56 -17.75
C ALA A 210 -0.37 -9.60 -18.39
N MET A 211 0.56 -10.14 -17.61
CA MET A 211 1.48 -11.20 -18.04
C MET A 211 0.74 -12.48 -18.41
N GLY A 212 -0.23 -12.91 -17.58
CA GLY A 212 -1.06 -14.09 -17.84
C GLY A 212 -1.91 -13.94 -19.10
N LEU A 213 -2.52 -12.79 -19.32
CA LEU A 213 -3.30 -12.50 -20.52
C LEU A 213 -2.43 -12.53 -21.78
N TYR A 214 -1.22 -11.96 -21.70
CA TYR A 214 -0.26 -12.01 -22.80
C TYR A 214 0.14 -13.46 -23.12
N GLY A 215 0.48 -14.25 -22.11
CA GLY A 215 0.84 -15.66 -22.26
C GLY A 215 -0.29 -16.52 -22.85
N ALA A 216 -1.54 -16.21 -22.53
CA ALA A 216 -2.74 -16.81 -23.09
C ALA A 216 -3.11 -16.28 -24.49
N ALA A 217 -2.31 -15.37 -25.07
CA ALA A 217 -2.63 -14.65 -26.29
C ALA A 217 -4.02 -13.98 -26.27
N PHE A 218 -4.48 -13.58 -25.08
CA PHE A 218 -5.82 -13.03 -24.80
C PHE A 218 -7.00 -13.97 -25.11
N HIS A 219 -6.74 -15.27 -25.36
CA HIS A 219 -7.76 -16.26 -25.64
C HIS A 219 -8.21 -16.95 -24.33
N LEU A 220 -9.22 -16.39 -23.70
CA LEU A 220 -9.82 -16.92 -22.49
C LEU A 220 -11.32 -17.13 -22.65
N VAL A 221 -11.87 -18.12 -21.94
CA VAL A 221 -13.30 -18.29 -21.80
C VAL A 221 -13.91 -17.12 -21.01
N TRP A 222 -15.13 -16.71 -21.34
CA TRP A 222 -15.76 -15.52 -20.76
C TRP A 222 -15.85 -15.56 -19.23
N SER A 223 -16.10 -16.71 -18.66
CA SER A 223 -16.12 -16.88 -17.20
C SER A 223 -14.80 -16.52 -16.53
N MET A 224 -13.68 -16.82 -17.15
CA MET A 224 -12.35 -16.50 -16.61
C MET A 224 -12.09 -14.99 -16.55
N TRP A 225 -12.52 -14.24 -17.57
CA TRP A 225 -12.48 -12.77 -17.57
C TRP A 225 -13.25 -12.19 -16.38
N ILE A 226 -14.45 -12.71 -16.11
CA ILE A 226 -15.26 -12.23 -14.98
C ILE A 226 -14.55 -12.49 -13.66
N TRP A 227 -14.03 -13.70 -13.43
CA TRP A 227 -13.40 -14.05 -12.17
C TRP A 227 -12.08 -13.33 -11.92
N ILE A 228 -11.28 -13.07 -12.96
CA ILE A 228 -10.07 -12.25 -12.87
C ILE A 228 -10.42 -10.81 -12.47
N PHE A 229 -11.43 -10.22 -13.10
CA PHE A 229 -11.88 -8.87 -12.77
C PHE A 229 -12.42 -8.78 -11.33
N VAL A 230 -13.29 -9.71 -10.95
CA VAL A 230 -13.82 -9.80 -9.58
C VAL A 230 -12.70 -9.98 -8.56
N GLY A 231 -11.73 -10.85 -8.84
CA GLY A 231 -10.58 -11.06 -7.98
C GLY A 231 -9.73 -9.81 -7.82
N LEU A 232 -9.47 -9.08 -8.90
CA LEU A 232 -8.73 -7.81 -8.87
C LEU A 232 -9.41 -6.79 -7.93
N VAL A 233 -10.73 -6.64 -8.05
CA VAL A 233 -11.51 -5.73 -7.19
C VAL A 233 -11.46 -6.19 -5.73
N ILE A 234 -11.64 -7.49 -5.47
CA ILE A 234 -11.58 -8.07 -4.12
C ILE A 234 -10.21 -7.81 -3.47
N VAL A 235 -9.11 -8.04 -4.20
CA VAL A 235 -7.75 -7.80 -3.66
C VAL A 235 -7.57 -6.35 -3.25
N GLY A 236 -7.98 -5.40 -4.08
CA GLY A 236 -7.87 -3.98 -3.74
C GLY A 236 -8.68 -3.59 -2.53
N PHE A 237 -9.92 -4.10 -2.45
CA PHE A 237 -10.82 -3.85 -1.33
C PHE A 237 -10.30 -4.45 -0.02
N ILE A 238 -9.84 -5.70 -0.03
CA ILE A 238 -9.29 -6.37 1.15
C ILE A 238 -7.98 -5.71 1.60
N ASN A 239 -7.06 -5.42 0.68
CA ASN A 239 -5.83 -4.69 1.01
C ASN A 239 -6.14 -3.37 1.71
N PHE A 240 -7.14 -2.61 1.21
CA PHE A 240 -7.56 -1.36 1.82
C PHE A 240 -8.21 -1.57 3.19
N ILE A 241 -9.26 -2.41 3.27
CA ILE A 241 -10.02 -2.58 4.52
C ILE A 241 -9.12 -3.10 5.64
N VAL A 242 -8.28 -4.09 5.38
CA VAL A 242 -7.41 -4.64 6.42
C VAL A 242 -6.36 -3.62 6.86
N SER A 243 -5.67 -2.97 5.92
CA SER A 243 -4.63 -1.99 6.29
C SER A 243 -5.20 -0.75 6.98
N PHE A 244 -6.30 -0.21 6.45
CA PHE A 244 -6.95 0.97 7.01
C PHE A 244 -7.67 0.66 8.32
N GLY A 245 -8.41 -0.45 8.38
CA GLY A 245 -9.14 -0.87 9.58
C GLY A 245 -8.21 -1.08 10.77
N LEU A 246 -7.09 -1.80 10.59
CA LEU A 246 -6.07 -1.97 11.61
C LEU A 246 -5.45 -0.63 12.04
N SER A 247 -5.15 0.24 11.06
CA SER A 247 -4.59 1.57 11.34
C SER A 247 -5.55 2.45 12.14
N LEU A 248 -6.83 2.44 11.78
CA LEU A 248 -7.88 3.20 12.45
C LEU A 248 -8.13 2.66 13.86
N TRP A 249 -8.19 1.33 14.00
CA TRP A 249 -8.33 0.68 15.29
C TRP A 249 -7.21 1.06 16.26
N VAL A 250 -5.95 0.98 15.82
CA VAL A 250 -4.80 1.41 16.65
C VAL A 250 -4.86 2.90 16.95
N ALA A 251 -5.24 3.74 15.98
CA ALA A 251 -5.36 5.18 16.19
C ALA A 251 -6.46 5.55 17.20
N PHE A 252 -7.60 4.85 17.18
CA PHE A 252 -8.68 5.05 18.16
C PHE A 252 -8.25 4.57 19.53
N ARG A 253 -7.64 3.37 19.62
CA ARG A 253 -7.16 2.81 20.88
C ARG A 253 -6.12 3.70 21.54
N SER A 254 -5.20 4.27 20.78
CA SER A 254 -4.16 5.18 21.30
C SER A 254 -4.72 6.50 21.84
N ARG A 255 -5.97 6.84 21.52
CA ARG A 255 -6.66 8.06 21.94
C ARG A 255 -7.80 7.80 22.93
N ASN A 256 -7.92 6.57 23.41
CA ASN A 256 -8.98 6.13 24.32
C ASN A 256 -10.40 6.44 23.81
N ILE A 257 -10.61 6.35 22.48
CA ILE A 257 -11.94 6.50 21.88
C ILE A 257 -12.74 5.22 22.17
N PRO A 258 -13.95 5.31 22.77
CA PRO A 258 -14.76 4.16 23.10
C PRO A 258 -15.22 3.37 21.87
N ASP A 259 -15.34 2.04 22.01
CA ASP A 259 -15.78 1.17 20.92
C ASP A 259 -17.22 1.49 20.45
N SER A 260 -18.09 1.97 21.36
CA SER A 260 -19.43 2.47 21.02
C SER A 260 -19.43 3.59 19.99
N GLU A 261 -18.45 4.47 20.07
CA GLU A 261 -18.26 5.57 19.13
C GLU A 261 -17.88 5.07 17.74
N ILE A 262 -17.09 4.00 17.65
CA ILE A 262 -16.68 3.39 16.39
C ILE A 262 -17.90 2.90 15.60
N PHE A 263 -18.86 2.26 16.26
CA PHE A 263 -20.10 1.81 15.62
C PHE A 263 -20.96 2.98 15.13
N ALA A 264 -21.05 4.06 15.91
CA ALA A 264 -21.76 5.26 15.51
C ALA A 264 -21.14 5.92 14.28
N LEU A 265 -19.82 5.99 14.22
CA LEU A 265 -19.06 6.54 13.08
C LEU A 265 -19.24 5.69 11.81
N ILE A 266 -19.19 4.36 11.92
CA ILE A 266 -19.46 3.46 10.79
C ILE A 266 -20.87 3.69 10.25
N LYS A 267 -21.87 3.80 11.14
CA LYS A 267 -23.25 4.08 10.75
C LYS A 267 -23.40 5.44 10.08
N ALA A 268 -22.65 6.46 10.52
CA ALA A 268 -22.64 7.77 9.90
C ALA A 268 -22.07 7.75 8.48
N VAL A 269 -21.01 6.99 8.25
CA VAL A 269 -20.41 6.80 6.90
C VAL A 269 -21.41 6.16 5.93
N TRP A 270 -22.24 5.20 6.39
CA TRP A 270 -23.26 4.56 5.55
C TRP A 270 -24.46 5.46 5.23
N ARG A 271 -24.69 6.51 6.01
CA ARG A 271 -25.78 7.46 5.80
C ARG A 271 -25.42 8.66 4.92
N HIS A 272 -24.12 8.88 4.74
CA HIS A 272 -23.56 10.01 3.98
C HIS A 272 -23.12 9.58 2.57
#